data_94a6e6c0c89f26b71d134f6dd73f9419
#
_entry.id   94a6e6c0c89f26b71d134f6dd73f9419
#
_cell.length_a   1.000
_cell.length_b   1.000
_cell.length_c   1.000
_cell.angle_alpha   90.00
_cell.angle_beta   90.00
_cell.angle_gamma   90.00
#
_symmetry.space_group_name_H-M   'P 1'
#
loop_
_entity.id
_entity.type
_entity.pdbx_description
1 polymer ?
#
loop_
_entity_poly.entity_id
_entity_poly.type
_entity_poly.pdbx_seq_one_letter_code
_entity_poly.pdbx_strand_id
1 'polypeptide(L)' 'MSLNRITIMGRLTRDPELRRTQSGAPVTSFTMAVDRDFKSQSGEKETDFIDVVAWR' A
#
# COMPACT_ATOMS: atom_id res chain seq x y z
N MET A 1 17.02 -2.28 20.39
CA MET A 1 16.66 -1.86 19.03
C MET A 1 15.83 -2.94 18.36
N SER A 2 14.72 -2.58 17.81
CA SER A 2 13.87 -3.55 17.11
C SER A 2 13.94 -3.29 15.61
N LEU A 3 13.82 -4.35 14.81
CA LEU A 3 13.80 -4.28 13.37
C LEU A 3 12.39 -4.59 12.89
N ASN A 4 11.66 -3.54 12.54
CA ASN A 4 10.33 -3.66 11.98
C ASN A 4 10.40 -3.21 10.53
N ARG A 5 10.52 -4.18 9.64
CA ARG A 5 10.65 -3.88 8.22
C ARG A 5 9.74 -4.79 7.42
N ILE A 6 8.94 -4.17 6.57
CA ILE A 6 8.06 -4.88 5.65
C ILE A 6 8.33 -4.31 4.26
N THR A 7 8.50 -5.20 3.31
CA THR A 7 8.64 -4.80 1.91
C THR A 7 7.49 -5.39 1.12
N ILE A 8 6.75 -4.53 0.43
CA ILE A 8 5.66 -4.98 -0.43
C ILE A 8 5.83 -4.37 -1.81
N MET A 9 5.40 -5.10 -2.80
CA MET A 9 5.41 -4.65 -4.18
C MET A 9 4.03 -4.88 -4.76
N GLY A 10 3.49 -3.86 -5.41
CA GLY A 10 2.16 -3.97 -5.97
C GLY A 10 1.89 -2.84 -6.94
N ARG A 11 0.63 -2.68 -7.28
CA ARG A 11 0.20 -1.65 -8.21
C ARG A 11 -0.63 -0.61 -7.48
N LEU A 12 -0.48 0.64 -7.88
CA LEU A 12 -1.35 1.70 -7.38
C LEU A 12 -2.73 1.54 -8.03
N THR A 13 -3.78 1.68 -7.23
CA THR A 13 -5.14 1.59 -7.76
C THR A 13 -5.57 2.88 -8.45
N ARG A 14 -4.90 3.98 -8.12
CA ARG A 14 -5.11 5.29 -8.75
C ARG A 14 -3.90 6.15 -8.46
N ASP A 15 -3.83 7.32 -9.08
CA ASP A 15 -2.72 8.22 -8.85
C ASP A 15 -2.71 8.69 -7.40
N PRO A 16 -1.56 8.63 -6.72
CA PRO A 16 -1.47 9.11 -5.35
C PRO A 16 -1.57 10.63 -5.28
N GLU A 17 -2.19 11.13 -4.24
CA GLU A 17 -2.31 12.55 -4.01
C GLU A 17 -1.44 12.98 -2.85
N LEU A 18 -0.75 14.08 -3.02
CA LEU A 18 0.01 14.69 -1.95
C LEU A 18 -0.88 15.69 -1.23
N ARG A 19 -0.95 15.57 0.07
CA ARG A 19 -1.68 16.49 0.92
C ARG A 19 -0.75 17.03 1.99
N ARG A 20 -1.18 18.09 2.63
CA ARG A 20 -0.45 18.65 3.75
C ARG A 20 -1.36 18.73 4.96
N THR A 21 -0.80 18.41 6.11
CA THR A 21 -1.54 18.55 7.36
C THR A 21 -1.63 20.01 7.75
N GLN A 22 -2.37 20.30 8.82
CA GLN A 22 -2.48 21.66 9.32
C GLN A 22 -1.13 22.24 9.72
N SER A 23 -0.21 21.38 10.15
CA SER A 23 1.15 21.82 10.50
C SER A 23 2.07 21.93 9.29
N GLY A 24 1.57 21.64 8.09
CA GLY A 24 2.34 21.74 6.87
C GLY A 24 3.14 20.51 6.51
N ALA A 25 3.00 19.41 7.25
CA ALA A 25 3.71 18.19 6.96
C ALA A 25 3.15 17.51 5.72
N PRO A 26 4.00 17.12 4.76
CA PRO A 26 3.51 16.42 3.57
C PRO A 26 3.14 14.99 3.91
N VAL A 27 1.99 14.55 3.41
CA VAL A 27 1.50 13.20 3.60
C VAL A 27 0.79 12.76 2.33
N THR A 28 0.97 11.53 1.96
CA THR A 28 0.23 10.95 0.86
C THR A 28 -0.36 9.62 1.30
N SER A 29 -1.56 9.34 0.85
CA SER A 29 -2.20 8.06 1.12
C SER A 29 -2.68 7.47 -0.19
N PHE A 30 -2.57 6.16 -0.28
CA PHE A 30 -2.96 5.46 -1.50
C PHE A 30 -3.24 4.01 -1.15
N THR A 31 -3.88 3.32 -2.07
CA THR A 31 -4.17 1.90 -1.91
C THR A 31 -3.35 1.12 -2.93
N MET A 32 -2.65 0.11 -2.45
CA MET A 32 -1.89 -0.79 -3.30
C MET A 32 -2.65 -2.10 -3.50
N ALA A 33 -2.69 -2.54 -4.73
CA ALA A 33 -3.21 -3.86 -5.07
C ALA A 33 -2.04 -4.82 -5.16
N VAL A 34 -2.00 -5.80 -4.27
CA VAL A 34 -0.91 -6.77 -4.19
C VAL A 34 -1.47 -8.14 -4.50
N ASP A 35 -1.02 -8.72 -5.60
CA ASP A 35 -1.45 -10.05 -6.01
C ASP A 35 -0.75 -11.10 -5.15
N ARG A 36 -1.50 -12.10 -4.74
CA ARG A 36 -0.91 -13.21 -4.00
C ARG A 36 -0.12 -14.10 -4.95
N ASP A 37 0.96 -14.69 -4.43
CA ASP A 37 1.84 -15.54 -5.22
C ASP A 37 1.22 -16.90 -5.52
N PHE A 38 0.15 -17.26 -4.82
CA PHE A 38 -0.49 -18.56 -5.02
C PHE A 38 -1.97 -18.35 -5.31
N LYS A 39 -2.53 -19.34 -5.99
CA LYS A 39 -3.95 -19.31 -6.29
C LYS A 39 -4.74 -19.86 -5.12
N SER A 40 -5.98 -19.40 -4.97
CA SER A 40 -6.90 -19.94 -3.99
C SER A 40 -7.28 -21.37 -4.37
N GLN A 41 -8.00 -22.05 -3.48
CA GLN A 41 -8.45 -23.41 -3.75
C GLN A 41 -9.36 -23.50 -4.97
N SER A 42 -10.05 -22.42 -5.29
CA SER A 42 -10.88 -22.36 -6.49
C SER A 42 -10.08 -22.13 -7.77
N GLY A 43 -8.77 -21.95 -7.67
CA GLY A 43 -7.91 -21.70 -8.81
C GLY A 43 -7.87 -20.25 -9.24
N GLU A 44 -8.50 -19.36 -8.53
CA GLU A 44 -8.53 -17.94 -8.85
C GLU A 44 -7.42 -17.22 -8.12
N LYS A 45 -6.86 -16.21 -8.77
CA LYS A 45 -5.90 -15.33 -8.12
C LYS A 45 -6.64 -14.39 -7.19
N GLU A 46 -6.06 -14.18 -6.04
CA GLU A 46 -6.58 -13.22 -5.08
C GLU A 46 -5.66 -12.01 -5.01
N THR A 47 -6.27 -10.87 -4.75
CA THR A 47 -5.55 -9.62 -4.63
C THR A 47 -5.88 -9.00 -3.28
N ASP A 48 -4.86 -8.59 -2.57
CA ASP A 48 -5.03 -7.86 -1.33
C ASP A 48 -4.92 -6.36 -1.59
N PHE A 49 -5.84 -5.61 -1.01
CA PHE A 49 -5.82 -4.14 -1.12
C PHE A 49 -5.31 -3.58 0.20
N ILE A 50 -4.18 -2.92 0.14
CA ILE A 50 -3.49 -2.44 1.34
C ILE A 50 -3.46 -0.92 1.30
N ASP A 51 -4.01 -0.29 2.33
CA ASP A 51 -3.96 1.16 2.46
C ASP A 51 -2.61 1.56 3.03
N VAL A 52 -1.97 2.50 2.35
CA VAL A 52 -0.64 2.98 2.71
C VAL A 52 -0.70 4.47 2.97
N VAL A 53 -0.04 4.90 4.02
CA VAL A 53 0.12 6.31 4.33
C VAL A 53 1.61 6.59 4.43
N ALA A 54 2.07 7.54 3.63
CA ALA A 54 3.48 7.91 3.61
C ALA A 54 3.64 9.33 4.13
N TRP A 55 4.49 9.48 5.11
CA TRP A 55 4.85 10.77 5.71
C TRP A 55 6.28 11.13 5.36
N ARG A 56 6.52 12.38 5.39
CA ARG A 56 7.88 12.82 5.24
C ARG A 56 8.43 13.47 6.50
#